data_33229ec7b98df5241eb939dccab7e329
#
_entry.id   33229ec7b98df5241eb939dccab7e329
#
_cell.length_a   1.000
_cell.length_b   1.000
_cell.length_c   1.000
_cell.angle_alpha   90.00
_cell.angle_beta   90.00
_cell.angle_gamma   90.00
#
_symmetry.space_group_name_H-M   'P 1'
#
loop_
_entity.id
_entity.type
_entity.pdbx_description
1 polymer ?
#
loop_
_entity_poly.entity_id
_entity_poly.type
_entity_poly.pdbx_seq_one_letter_code
_entity_poly.pdbx_strand_id
1 'polypeptide(L)'
;ERIEQDIPEDIDVLFYGGINDRRGSVLDALKARGLNVVVAANCFGEARDQLVARSKIVLNIHYYEAKVLEMVRISYLLANGQCVVSEVGVDREEEAFFQEGIAFVSYDGLVDRCVELIERPDERRRIARNAKSIFSGLHQAHFLSELLQ
;
A
#
# COMPACT_ATOMS: atom_id res chain seq x y z
N GLU A 1 9.35 7.53 -11.25
CA GLU A 1 8.99 8.13 -9.96
C GLU A 1 8.17 9.40 -10.22
N ARG A 2 6.92 9.46 -9.74
CA ARG A 2 5.99 10.57 -10.01
C ARG A 2 5.49 11.24 -8.74
N ILE A 3 5.63 10.57 -7.60
CA ILE A 3 5.16 11.06 -6.33
C ILE A 3 6.26 11.89 -5.68
N GLU A 4 5.91 13.12 -5.31
CA GLU A 4 6.82 14.03 -4.64
C GLU A 4 7.32 13.43 -3.33
N GLN A 5 8.60 13.54 -3.09
CA GLN A 5 9.26 13.05 -1.88
C GLN A 5 9.49 14.21 -0.90
N ASP A 6 9.71 13.88 0.36
CA ASP A 6 10.09 14.83 1.41
C ASP A 6 9.09 15.96 1.70
N ILE A 7 7.80 15.72 1.43
CA ILE A 7 6.73 16.61 1.89
C ILE A 7 6.17 16.12 3.25
N PRO A 8 5.56 17.00 4.05
CA PRO A 8 4.97 16.62 5.33
C PRO A 8 3.86 15.56 5.16
N GLU A 9 3.94 14.49 5.92
CA GLU A 9 2.96 13.42 5.95
C GLU A 9 1.91 13.71 7.03
N ASP A 10 0.80 14.34 6.64
CA ASP A 10 -0.31 14.71 7.52
C ASP A 10 -1.48 13.72 7.49
N ILE A 11 -1.44 12.73 6.61
CA ILE A 11 -2.42 11.66 6.50
C ILE A 11 -1.83 10.38 7.12
N ASP A 12 -2.49 9.80 8.11
CA ASP A 12 -2.02 8.56 8.71
C ASP A 12 -2.26 7.37 7.78
N VAL A 13 -3.49 7.23 7.30
CA VAL A 13 -3.87 6.14 6.39
C VAL A 13 -4.67 6.69 5.22
N LEU A 14 -4.22 6.41 4.02
CA LEU A 14 -4.96 6.68 2.79
C LEU A 14 -5.57 5.38 2.25
N PHE A 15 -6.84 5.44 1.92
CA PHE A 15 -7.51 4.46 1.09
C PHE A 15 -8.11 5.13 -0.13
N TYR A 16 -7.81 4.65 -1.34
CA TYR A 16 -8.46 5.10 -2.56
C TYR A 16 -9.02 3.93 -3.35
N GLY A 17 -10.24 4.10 -3.85
CA GLY A 17 -10.98 3.07 -4.56
C GLY A 17 -12.44 2.99 -4.15
N GLY A 18 -13.16 2.03 -4.70
CA GLY A 18 -14.56 1.79 -4.37
C GLY A 18 -14.77 1.34 -2.93
N ILE A 19 -15.88 1.75 -2.33
CA ILE A 19 -16.25 1.39 -0.96
C ILE A 19 -17.37 0.36 -1.01
N ASN A 20 -17.27 -0.63 -0.14
CA ASN A 20 -18.34 -1.56 0.23
C ASN A 20 -18.35 -1.71 1.75
N ASP A 21 -19.27 -2.49 2.29
CA ASP A 21 -19.42 -2.64 3.76
C ASP A 21 -18.15 -3.19 4.41
N ARG A 22 -17.49 -4.12 3.73
CA ARG A 22 -16.26 -4.76 4.19
C ARG A 22 -15.11 -3.75 4.33
N ARG A 23 -14.90 -2.92 3.33
CA ARG A 23 -13.89 -1.84 3.33
C ARG A 23 -14.26 -0.75 4.32
N GLY A 24 -15.51 -0.34 4.34
CA GLY A 24 -16.04 0.68 5.25
C GLY A 24 -15.83 0.32 6.71
N SER A 25 -16.05 -0.92 7.10
CA SER A 25 -15.85 -1.38 8.49
C SER A 25 -14.42 -1.20 8.98
N VAL A 26 -13.42 -1.51 8.15
CA VAL A 26 -12.00 -1.29 8.50
C VAL A 26 -11.68 0.20 8.61
N LEU A 27 -12.15 1.01 7.66
CA LEU A 27 -11.89 2.45 7.64
C LEU A 27 -12.51 3.15 8.85
N ASP A 28 -13.71 2.77 9.23
CA ASP A 28 -14.38 3.32 10.41
C ASP A 28 -13.69 2.89 11.71
N ALA A 29 -13.22 1.65 11.78
CA ALA A 29 -12.44 1.17 12.93
C ALA A 29 -11.11 1.92 13.08
N LEU A 30 -10.42 2.23 11.99
CA LEU A 30 -9.19 3.06 12.01
C LEU A 30 -9.46 4.47 12.52
N LYS A 31 -10.54 5.11 12.07
CA LYS A 31 -10.97 6.41 12.58
C LYS A 31 -11.31 6.37 14.07
N ALA A 32 -11.99 5.30 14.52
CA ALA A 32 -12.32 5.10 15.94
C ALA A 32 -11.06 4.92 16.82
N ARG A 33 -9.94 4.46 16.24
CA ARG A 33 -8.62 4.40 16.90
C ARG A 33 -7.88 5.74 16.90
N GLY A 34 -8.50 6.81 16.40
CA GLY A 34 -7.96 8.16 16.41
C GLY A 34 -7.01 8.49 15.25
N LEU A 35 -6.92 7.66 14.23
CA LEU A 35 -6.08 7.92 13.08
C LEU A 35 -6.74 8.91 12.11
N ASN A 36 -5.91 9.75 11.48
CA ASN A 36 -6.34 10.59 10.37
C ASN A 36 -6.43 9.74 9.09
N VAL A 37 -7.66 9.32 8.77
CA VAL A 37 -7.95 8.45 7.61
C VAL A 37 -8.59 9.26 6.50
N VAL A 38 -7.95 9.25 5.32
CA VAL A 38 -8.52 9.85 4.11
C VAL A 38 -9.01 8.75 3.18
N VAL A 39 -10.26 8.89 2.76
CA VAL A 39 -10.92 7.97 1.82
C VAL A 39 -11.21 8.74 0.54
N ALA A 40 -10.59 8.33 -0.56
CA ALA A 40 -10.70 8.98 -1.85
C ALA A 40 -11.34 8.05 -2.87
N ALA A 41 -12.64 8.23 -3.13
CA ALA A 41 -13.32 7.58 -4.23
C ALA A 41 -13.07 8.37 -5.52
N ASN A 42 -12.92 7.67 -6.66
CA ASN A 42 -12.74 8.30 -7.98
C ASN A 42 -11.60 9.34 -8.03
N CYS A 43 -10.49 9.03 -7.37
CA CYS A 43 -9.31 9.89 -7.31
C CYS A 43 -8.21 9.31 -8.21
N PHE A 44 -7.77 10.07 -9.20
CA PHE A 44 -6.82 9.63 -10.23
C PHE A 44 -5.76 10.70 -10.51
N GLY A 45 -4.67 10.29 -11.17
CA GLY A 45 -3.64 11.20 -11.65
C GLY A 45 -2.99 12.02 -10.54
N GLU A 46 -2.77 13.31 -10.80
CA GLU A 46 -2.08 14.21 -9.88
C GLU A 46 -2.77 14.34 -8.52
N ALA A 47 -4.09 14.38 -8.49
CA ALA A 47 -4.85 14.46 -7.23
C ALA A 47 -4.60 13.25 -6.34
N ARG A 48 -4.55 12.04 -6.91
CA ARG A 48 -4.16 10.83 -6.20
C ARG A 48 -2.71 10.92 -5.72
N ASP A 49 -1.80 11.32 -6.58
CA ASP A 49 -0.37 11.38 -6.28
C ASP A 49 -0.07 12.35 -5.12
N GLN A 50 -0.76 13.47 -5.04
CA GLN A 50 -0.68 14.40 -3.92
C GLN A 50 -1.13 13.78 -2.60
N LEU A 51 -2.24 13.03 -2.61
CA LEU A 51 -2.70 12.32 -1.41
C LEU A 51 -1.73 11.21 -0.99
N VAL A 52 -1.21 10.44 -1.93
CA VAL A 52 -0.22 9.39 -1.66
C VAL A 52 1.05 10.00 -1.06
N ALA A 53 1.55 11.10 -1.61
CA ALA A 53 2.75 11.77 -1.10
C ALA A 53 2.61 12.23 0.36
N ARG A 54 1.41 12.63 0.78
CA ARG A 54 1.08 13.08 2.15
C ARG A 54 0.76 11.95 3.12
N SER A 55 0.76 10.69 2.66
CA SER A 55 0.28 9.57 3.45
C SER A 55 1.42 8.76 4.05
N LYS A 56 1.29 8.42 5.33
CA LYS A 56 2.21 7.52 6.03
C LYS A 56 2.03 6.07 5.58
N ILE A 57 0.78 5.66 5.40
CA ILE A 57 0.37 4.31 4.98
C ILE A 57 -0.66 4.42 3.86
N VAL A 58 -0.49 3.61 2.82
CA VAL A 58 -1.55 3.35 1.84
C VAL A 58 -2.11 1.96 2.11
N LEU A 59 -3.42 1.89 2.32
CA LEU A 59 -4.11 0.67 2.72
C LEU A 59 -4.74 -0.02 1.50
N ASN A 60 -4.50 -1.31 1.36
CA ASN A 60 -5.12 -2.17 0.35
C ASN A 60 -6.01 -3.22 1.01
N ILE A 61 -7.30 -3.19 0.69
CA ILE A 61 -8.31 -4.14 1.18
C ILE A 61 -9.02 -4.73 -0.04
N HIS A 62 -9.13 -6.05 -0.11
CA HIS A 62 -9.82 -6.69 -1.22
C HIS A 62 -11.29 -6.29 -1.29
N TYR A 63 -11.77 -6.02 -2.50
CA TYR A 63 -13.18 -5.69 -2.75
C TYR A 63 -14.03 -6.96 -2.84
N TYR A 64 -13.50 -7.97 -3.53
CA TYR A 64 -14.17 -9.25 -3.78
C TYR A 64 -13.57 -10.38 -2.94
N GLU A 65 -14.36 -11.42 -2.72
CA GLU A 65 -13.90 -12.63 -2.02
C GLU A 65 -12.78 -13.39 -2.76
N ALA A 66 -12.63 -13.15 -4.05
CA ALA A 66 -11.53 -13.72 -4.84
C ALA A 66 -10.14 -13.31 -4.35
N LYS A 67 -10.02 -12.18 -3.65
CA LYS A 67 -8.81 -11.71 -2.97
C LYS A 67 -7.53 -11.77 -3.82
N VAL A 68 -7.63 -11.33 -5.07
CA VAL A 68 -6.48 -11.23 -5.98
C VAL A 68 -5.77 -9.91 -5.73
N LEU A 69 -4.44 -9.96 -5.61
CA LEU A 69 -3.61 -8.77 -5.40
C LEU A 69 -3.73 -7.83 -6.60
N GLU A 70 -4.06 -6.58 -6.33
CA GLU A 70 -4.22 -5.55 -7.36
C GLU A 70 -2.85 -5.02 -7.84
N MET A 71 -2.14 -5.80 -8.64
CA MET A 71 -0.74 -5.54 -9.04
C MET A 71 -0.52 -4.17 -9.68
N VAL A 72 -1.46 -3.67 -10.47
CA VAL A 72 -1.31 -2.34 -11.11
C VAL A 72 -1.21 -1.24 -10.06
N ARG A 73 -2.06 -1.26 -9.05
CA ARG A 73 -2.04 -0.33 -7.93
C ARG A 73 -0.79 -0.50 -7.08
N ILE A 74 -0.51 -1.74 -6.69
CA ILE A 74 0.62 -2.10 -5.82
C ILE A 74 1.94 -1.73 -6.48
N SER A 75 2.16 -2.08 -7.74
CA SER A 75 3.40 -1.76 -8.47
C SER A 75 3.70 -0.27 -8.47
N TYR A 76 2.69 0.56 -8.67
CA TYR A 76 2.84 2.01 -8.64
C TYR A 76 3.29 2.52 -7.28
N LEU A 77 2.70 2.01 -6.20
CA LEU A 77 3.05 2.37 -4.84
C LEU A 77 4.47 1.90 -4.46
N LEU A 78 4.82 0.67 -4.82
CA LEU A 78 6.17 0.13 -4.59
C LEU A 78 7.23 0.94 -5.31
N ALA A 79 6.99 1.27 -6.59
CA ALA A 79 7.91 2.07 -7.41
C ALA A 79 8.19 3.45 -6.82
N ASN A 80 7.23 4.01 -6.09
CA ASN A 80 7.35 5.31 -5.44
C ASN A 80 7.77 5.24 -3.96
N GLY A 81 8.09 4.05 -3.46
CA GLY A 81 8.60 3.88 -2.10
C GLY A 81 7.55 4.19 -1.01
N GLN A 82 6.30 3.79 -1.24
CA GLN A 82 5.23 3.96 -0.26
C GLN A 82 5.13 2.76 0.68
N CYS A 83 4.79 3.02 1.94
CA CYS A 83 4.47 1.96 2.88
C CYS A 83 3.05 1.46 2.63
N VAL A 84 2.93 0.23 2.16
CA VAL A 84 1.64 -0.42 1.89
C VAL A 84 1.34 -1.43 2.98
N VAL A 85 0.15 -1.33 3.56
CA VAL A 85 -0.46 -2.39 4.37
C VAL A 85 -1.52 -3.06 3.51
N SER A 86 -1.43 -4.35 3.33
CA SER A 86 -2.35 -5.11 2.47
C SER A 86 -2.97 -6.29 3.18
N GLU A 87 -4.25 -6.47 2.95
CA GLU A 87 -4.88 -7.74 3.27
C GLU A 87 -4.25 -8.87 2.45
N VAL A 88 -4.00 -10.00 3.11
CA VAL A 88 -3.53 -11.22 2.44
C VAL A 88 -4.55 -11.70 1.41
N GLY A 89 -4.04 -12.18 0.28
CA GLY A 89 -4.84 -12.75 -0.80
C GLY A 89 -4.78 -14.27 -0.81
N VAL A 90 -5.08 -14.83 -1.97
CA VAL A 90 -5.08 -16.29 -2.20
C VAL A 90 -3.75 -16.81 -2.73
N ASP A 91 -2.98 -15.97 -3.44
CA ASP A 91 -1.68 -16.33 -4.00
C ASP A 91 -0.55 -16.06 -3.00
N ARG A 92 -0.19 -17.11 -2.26
CA ARG A 92 0.86 -17.04 -1.23
C ARG A 92 2.27 -16.97 -1.81
N GLU A 93 2.51 -17.46 -3.00
CA GLU A 93 3.81 -17.39 -3.65
C GLU A 93 4.10 -15.96 -4.11
N GLU A 94 3.12 -15.31 -4.73
CA GLU A 94 3.21 -13.91 -5.11
C GLU A 94 3.41 -13.00 -3.88
N GLU A 95 2.64 -13.21 -2.83
CA GLU A 95 2.78 -12.45 -1.59
C GLU A 95 4.14 -12.64 -0.91
N ALA A 96 4.67 -13.87 -0.89
CA ALA A 96 5.98 -14.17 -0.34
C ALA A 96 7.10 -13.39 -1.05
N PHE A 97 6.97 -13.17 -2.35
CA PHE A 97 7.91 -12.37 -3.12
C PHE A 97 7.96 -10.90 -2.66
N PHE A 98 6.83 -10.34 -2.27
CA PHE A 98 6.71 -8.94 -1.83
C PHE A 98 6.76 -8.73 -0.32
N GLN A 99 6.89 -9.78 0.49
CA GLN A 99 6.71 -9.73 1.95
C GLN A 99 7.61 -8.74 2.69
N GLU A 100 8.78 -8.41 2.14
CA GLU A 100 9.69 -7.42 2.74
C GLU A 100 9.31 -5.97 2.41
N GLY A 101 8.53 -5.76 1.34
CA GLY A 101 8.12 -4.44 0.86
C GLY A 101 6.66 -4.11 1.05
N ILE A 102 5.86 -5.06 1.52
CA ILE A 102 4.43 -4.89 1.82
C ILE A 102 4.13 -5.53 3.17
N ALA A 103 3.44 -4.82 4.04
CA ALA A 103 2.97 -5.39 5.30
C ALA A 103 1.67 -6.17 5.06
N PHE A 104 1.78 -7.46 4.81
CA PHE A 104 0.64 -8.35 4.64
C PHE A 104 0.08 -8.80 5.99
N VAL A 105 -1.22 -8.70 6.15
CA VAL A 105 -1.95 -9.18 7.33
C VAL A 105 -3.33 -9.71 6.93
N SER A 106 -3.92 -10.52 7.82
CA SER A 106 -5.32 -10.92 7.66
C SER A 106 -6.25 -9.71 7.75
N TYR A 107 -7.46 -9.84 7.25
CA TYR A 107 -8.48 -8.79 7.34
C TYR A 107 -8.67 -8.29 8.78
N ASP A 108 -8.74 -9.19 9.75
CA ASP A 108 -8.91 -8.84 11.17
C ASP A 108 -7.68 -8.15 11.78
N GLY A 109 -6.51 -8.31 11.17
CA GLY A 109 -5.27 -7.69 11.61
C GLY A 109 -4.98 -6.32 11.02
N LEU A 110 -5.76 -5.85 10.04
CA LEU A 110 -5.48 -4.61 9.30
C LEU A 110 -5.43 -3.38 10.20
N VAL A 111 -6.39 -3.24 11.09
CA VAL A 111 -6.49 -2.08 12.00
C VAL A 111 -5.29 -2.02 12.94
N ASP A 112 -5.00 -3.11 13.63
CA ASP A 112 -3.89 -3.18 14.58
C ASP A 112 -2.53 -2.98 13.90
N ARG A 113 -2.35 -3.54 12.70
CA ARG A 113 -1.10 -3.34 11.94
C ARG A 113 -0.90 -1.90 11.51
N CYS A 114 -1.94 -1.21 11.07
CA CYS A 114 -1.86 0.21 10.77
C CYS A 114 -1.49 1.04 12.01
N VAL A 115 -2.16 0.82 13.14
CA VAL A 115 -1.84 1.51 14.40
C VAL A 115 -0.39 1.28 14.81
N GLU A 116 0.06 0.03 14.79
CA GLU A 116 1.44 -0.34 15.12
C GLU A 116 2.45 0.42 14.24
N LEU A 117 2.23 0.44 12.93
CA LEU A 117 3.14 1.10 11.99
C LEU A 117 3.11 2.63 12.09
N ILE A 118 2.00 3.23 12.48
CA ILE A 118 1.96 4.67 12.79
C ILE A 118 2.88 5.01 13.95
N GLU A 119 2.93 4.16 14.97
CA GLU A 119 3.79 4.32 16.13
C GLU A 119 5.27 3.97 15.89
N ARG A 120 5.57 3.30 14.77
CA ARG A 120 6.91 2.83 14.39
C ARG A 120 7.39 3.41 13.06
N PRO A 121 7.75 4.70 13.01
CA PRO A 121 8.16 5.34 11.76
C PRO A 121 9.38 4.70 11.11
N ASP A 122 10.32 4.17 11.86
CA ASP A 122 11.50 3.51 11.31
C ASP A 122 11.15 2.21 10.59
N GLU A 123 10.19 1.45 11.11
CA GLU A 123 9.68 0.25 10.45
C GLU A 123 8.93 0.60 9.16
N ARG A 124 8.08 1.64 9.18
CA ARG A 124 7.43 2.12 7.94
C ARG A 124 8.44 2.49 6.86
N ARG A 125 9.48 3.24 7.23
CA ARG A 125 10.53 3.64 6.29
C ARG A 125 11.31 2.45 5.74
N ARG A 126 11.56 1.45 6.58
CA ARG A 126 12.22 0.21 6.16
C ARG A 126 11.38 -0.54 5.13
N ILE A 127 10.08 -0.73 5.38
CA ILE A 127 9.14 -1.36 4.45
C ILE A 127 9.11 -0.60 3.12
N ALA A 128 9.00 0.73 3.17
CA ALA A 128 8.98 1.58 1.98
C ALA A 128 10.28 1.49 1.14
N ARG A 129 11.43 1.47 1.80
CA ARG A 129 12.73 1.28 1.10
C ARG A 129 12.82 -0.10 0.46
N ASN A 130 12.38 -1.15 1.14
CA ASN A 130 12.35 -2.50 0.61
C ASN A 130 11.41 -2.60 -0.59
N ALA A 131 10.24 -1.96 -0.53
CA ALA A 131 9.30 -1.87 -1.63
C ALA A 131 9.94 -1.33 -2.90
N LYS A 132 10.61 -0.20 -2.80
CA LYS A 132 11.31 0.44 -3.92
C LYS A 132 12.43 -0.45 -4.48
N SER A 133 13.18 -1.11 -3.61
CA SER A 133 14.27 -2.03 -3.99
C SER A 133 13.74 -3.26 -4.75
N ILE A 134 12.67 -3.89 -4.26
CA ILE A 134 12.04 -5.04 -4.90
C ILE A 134 11.53 -4.67 -6.29
N PHE A 135 10.83 -3.55 -6.42
CA PHE A 135 10.31 -3.08 -7.69
C PHE A 135 11.41 -2.77 -8.70
N SER A 136 12.49 -2.12 -8.27
CA SER A 136 13.65 -1.82 -9.12
C SER A 136 14.32 -3.10 -9.64
N GLY A 137 14.41 -4.13 -8.80
CA GLY A 137 14.94 -5.44 -9.18
C GLY A 137 14.09 -6.15 -10.25
N LEU A 138 12.76 -6.09 -10.12
CA LEU A 138 11.83 -6.63 -11.10
C LEU A 138 11.94 -5.95 -12.46
N HIS A 139 12.04 -4.64 -12.47
CA HIS A 139 12.17 -3.88 -13.71
C HIS A 139 13.43 -4.26 -14.49
N GLN A 140 14.56 -4.42 -13.80
CA GLN A 140 15.82 -4.87 -14.40
C GLN A 140 15.73 -6.29 -14.95
N ALA A 141 15.14 -7.22 -14.20
CA ALA A 141 14.96 -8.60 -14.63
C ALA A 141 14.09 -8.73 -15.88
N HIS A 142 13.02 -7.94 -15.96
CA HIS A 142 12.12 -7.91 -17.12
C HIS A 142 12.85 -7.39 -18.36
N PHE A 143 13.61 -6.31 -18.26
CA PHE A 143 14.42 -5.77 -19.35
C PHE A 143 15.46 -6.77 -19.84
N LEU A 144 16.13 -7.47 -18.94
CA LEU A 144 17.13 -8.48 -19.31
C LEU A 144 16.50 -9.68 -20.01
N SER A 145 15.30 -10.10 -19.59
CA SER A 145 14.59 -11.22 -20.23
C SER A 145 14.12 -10.89 -21.65
N GLU A 146 13.76 -9.65 -21.95
CA GLU A 146 13.40 -9.20 -23.29
C GLU A 146 14.63 -9.10 -24.21
N LEU A 147 15.79 -8.75 -23.70
CA LEU A 147 17.03 -8.65 -24.47
C LEU A 147 17.65 -10.01 -24.83
N LEU A 148 17.25 -11.07 -24.12
CA LEU A 148 17.78 -12.43 -24.33
C LEU A 148 16.86 -13.30 -25.19
N GLN A 149 15.73 -12.80 -25.65
CA GLN A 149 14.83 -13.41 -26.61
C GLN A 149 15.09 -12.92 -28.02
#